data_60ae70e4b8658d68cfa94006ea2af923
#
_entry.id   60ae70e4b8658d68cfa94006ea2af923
#
_cell.length_a   1.000
_cell.length_b   1.000
_cell.length_c   1.000
_cell.angle_alpha   90.00
_cell.angle_beta   90.00
_cell.angle_gamma   90.00
#
_symmetry.space_group_name_H-M   'P 1'
#
loop_
_entity.id
_entity.type
_entity.pdbx_description
1 polymer ?
#
loop_
_entity_poly.entity_id
_entity_poly.type
_entity_poly.pdbx_seq_one_letter_code
_entity_poly.pdbx_strand_id
1 'polypeptide(L)'
;MRMLMMLAGTALISAAWADNGGGQALTLYQSGAALVADTQDLPLDKGRQTLTLANLPDRIRPETFWLAGDGIELLGSRYRDGGDDRAAMLAALVGQTVTLRRADGSGGDVTREATLLSADGVPMVRVDDRVEWLDAESPWRLALSSVPDTALPAGALQLDIRADQSGRQPLEMLYQVDGMSWRTEYVASLDENAEQLTLRAQAVISNNAGTDWRQAQLALIAGDVARQGGQPKAMMMRSEAASAADGMQAEQAADYYRYELDQPVTLADGEQRSVLLMPEQRIEVEREYRFDHGWQYLDSNRQRAHAGIRVAFDNTLGQPMPAGTIRVYGDGTTPLLIGEAGIGNTPVGAPVELALGRAFDITAERTTTDTQRDGQAREIERELVIENARSEPVTVRVVESMPGDWTMLSASADHEKVDAQRAAWSLEVPAEGETRLTYRVRYR
;
A
#
# COMPACT_ATOMS: atom_id res chain seq x y z
N MET A 1 34.88 -32.69 -26.52
CA MET A 1 34.68 -32.19 -25.17
C MET A 1 34.52 -30.67 -25.28
N ARG A 2 33.28 -30.21 -25.49
CA ARG A 2 32.95 -28.81 -25.68
C ARG A 2 32.38 -28.27 -24.37
N MET A 3 33.12 -27.35 -23.79
CA MET A 3 32.77 -26.65 -22.56
C MET A 3 31.73 -25.57 -22.89
N LEU A 4 30.53 -25.75 -22.38
CA LEU A 4 29.42 -24.78 -22.51
C LEU A 4 29.62 -23.73 -21.41
N MET A 5 30.01 -22.52 -21.79
CA MET A 5 30.02 -21.36 -20.92
C MET A 5 28.57 -20.84 -20.83
N MET A 6 27.94 -21.00 -19.66
CA MET A 6 26.71 -20.27 -19.31
C MET A 6 27.09 -18.81 -19.00
N LEU A 7 26.71 -17.92 -19.89
CA LEU A 7 26.62 -16.49 -19.54
C LEU A 7 25.36 -16.28 -18.69
N ALA A 8 25.58 -16.01 -17.42
CA ALA A 8 24.57 -15.44 -16.57
C ALA A 8 24.34 -13.99 -17.03
N GLY A 9 23.17 -13.73 -17.60
CA GLY A 9 22.73 -12.37 -17.94
C GLY A 9 22.45 -11.58 -16.67
N THR A 10 23.38 -10.74 -16.27
CA THR A 10 23.15 -9.65 -15.34
C THR A 10 22.32 -8.61 -16.05
N ALA A 11 21.02 -8.49 -15.70
CA ALA A 11 20.19 -7.38 -16.10
C ALA A 11 20.72 -6.12 -15.40
N LEU A 12 21.38 -5.27 -16.19
CA LEU A 12 21.89 -3.97 -15.76
C LEU A 12 20.70 -3.01 -15.51
N ILE A 13 20.31 -2.86 -14.25
CA ILE A 13 19.50 -1.73 -13.74
C ILE A 13 20.41 -0.51 -13.51
N SER A 14 21.53 -0.42 -14.13
CA SER A 14 22.58 0.57 -13.85
C SER A 14 22.52 1.84 -14.70
N ALA A 15 21.55 2.03 -15.58
CA ALA A 15 21.59 3.15 -16.53
C ALA A 15 20.85 4.43 -16.09
N ALA A 16 20.05 4.40 -15.02
CA ALA A 16 19.25 5.57 -14.58
C ALA A 16 19.78 6.26 -13.32
N TRP A 17 20.79 5.74 -12.67
CA TRP A 17 21.21 6.19 -11.32
C TRP A 17 22.53 6.99 -11.31
N ALA A 18 23.21 7.10 -12.42
CA ALA A 18 24.60 7.58 -12.47
C ALA A 18 24.79 9.10 -12.52
N ASP A 19 23.73 9.92 -12.57
CA ASP A 19 23.88 11.36 -12.87
C ASP A 19 23.43 12.34 -11.78
N ASN A 20 22.98 11.85 -10.62
CA ASN A 20 22.61 12.74 -9.50
C ASN A 20 23.53 12.49 -8.30
N GLY A 21 24.51 13.35 -8.13
CA GLY A 21 25.51 13.30 -7.07
C GLY A 21 24.94 12.97 -5.70
N GLY A 22 25.21 11.76 -5.20
CA GLY A 22 25.11 11.38 -3.79
C GLY A 22 23.75 11.51 -3.13
N GLY A 23 22.64 11.17 -3.81
CA GLY A 23 21.28 11.22 -3.25
C GLY A 23 20.72 9.81 -2.99
N GLN A 24 19.92 9.69 -1.92
CA GLN A 24 19.16 8.47 -1.66
C GLN A 24 17.97 8.36 -2.61
N ALA A 25 17.76 7.17 -3.16
CA ALA A 25 16.60 6.88 -3.98
C ALA A 25 15.72 5.84 -3.31
N LEU A 26 14.42 6.14 -3.27
CA LEU A 26 13.41 5.33 -2.62
C LEU A 26 12.43 4.81 -3.68
N THR A 27 12.25 3.49 -3.72
CA THR A 27 11.19 2.86 -4.49
C THR A 27 10.16 2.29 -3.54
N LEU A 28 8.97 2.87 -3.52
CA LEU A 28 7.88 2.50 -2.62
C LEU A 28 6.89 1.57 -3.31
N TYR A 29 6.50 0.52 -2.60
CA TYR A 29 5.47 -0.42 -3.06
C TYR A 29 4.18 -0.22 -2.28
N GLN A 30 3.03 -0.38 -2.92
CA GLN A 30 1.72 -0.34 -2.25
C GLN A 30 1.61 -1.39 -1.11
N SER A 31 2.36 -2.47 -1.21
CA SER A 31 2.41 -3.57 -0.22
C SER A 31 3.11 -3.23 1.11
N GLY A 32 3.60 -2.01 1.29
CA GLY A 32 4.10 -1.54 2.59
C GLY A 32 5.59 -1.76 2.85
N ALA A 33 6.44 -1.76 1.80
CA ALA A 33 7.89 -1.73 1.94
C ALA A 33 8.51 -0.77 0.93
N ALA A 34 9.72 -0.31 1.23
CA ALA A 34 10.55 0.47 0.34
C ALA A 34 11.83 -0.27 0.00
N LEU A 35 12.30 -0.09 -1.23
CA LEU A 35 13.66 -0.39 -1.63
C LEU A 35 14.46 0.92 -1.58
N VAL A 36 15.57 0.92 -0.86
CA VAL A 36 16.48 2.05 -0.74
C VAL A 36 17.72 1.77 -1.56
N ALA A 37 18.06 2.68 -2.44
CA ALA A 37 19.36 2.71 -3.10
C ALA A 37 20.09 3.95 -2.61
N ASP A 38 21.31 3.76 -2.10
CA ASP A 38 22.14 4.82 -1.55
C ASP A 38 23.58 4.65 -2.08
N THR A 39 24.22 5.75 -2.39
CA THR A 39 25.62 5.74 -2.83
C THR A 39 26.42 6.65 -1.91
N GLN A 40 27.45 6.09 -1.26
CA GLN A 40 28.31 6.83 -0.34
C GLN A 40 29.79 6.69 -0.71
N ASP A 41 30.50 7.80 -0.73
CA ASP A 41 31.96 7.81 -0.85
C ASP A 41 32.59 7.50 0.51
N LEU A 42 33.10 6.29 0.68
CA LEU A 42 33.71 5.86 1.94
C LEU A 42 35.24 5.73 1.82
N PRO A 43 36.01 6.12 2.85
CA PRO A 43 37.45 5.88 2.88
C PRO A 43 37.70 4.40 3.16
N LEU A 44 38.43 3.74 2.28
CA LEU A 44 38.78 2.34 2.40
C LEU A 44 40.29 2.15 2.45
N ASP A 45 40.73 1.14 3.18
CA ASP A 45 42.10 0.62 3.12
C ASP A 45 42.14 -0.62 2.22
N LYS A 46 43.27 -0.82 1.56
CA LYS A 46 43.51 -2.04 0.78
C LYS A 46 43.56 -3.27 1.70
N GLY A 47 42.83 -4.30 1.35
CA GLY A 47 42.76 -5.55 2.09
C GLY A 47 41.46 -5.76 2.82
N ARG A 48 41.50 -6.61 3.86
CA ARG A 48 40.33 -6.91 4.67
C ARG A 48 40.12 -5.86 5.75
N GLN A 49 38.91 -5.39 5.89
CA GLN A 49 38.53 -4.42 6.93
C GLN A 49 37.05 -4.58 7.27
N THR A 50 36.64 -4.00 8.42
CA THR A 50 35.24 -3.92 8.84
C THR A 50 34.76 -2.47 8.73
N LEU A 51 33.70 -2.25 7.97
CA LEU A 51 32.99 -0.98 7.91
C LEU A 51 31.81 -1.01 8.88
N THR A 52 31.57 0.10 9.57
CA THR A 52 30.36 0.26 10.39
C THR A 52 29.48 1.34 9.78
N LEU A 53 28.30 0.94 9.34
CA LEU A 53 27.26 1.85 8.88
C LEU A 53 26.33 2.13 10.06
N ALA A 54 26.31 3.36 10.50
CA ALA A 54 25.43 3.85 11.57
C ALA A 54 24.28 4.66 10.97
N ASN A 55 23.26 4.94 11.78
CA ASN A 55 22.07 5.71 11.40
C ASN A 55 21.26 5.10 10.25
N LEU A 56 21.22 3.77 10.20
CA LEU A 56 20.31 3.06 9.32
C LEU A 56 18.88 3.17 9.86
N PRO A 57 17.85 3.04 8.99
CA PRO A 57 16.46 3.04 9.42
C PRO A 57 16.21 1.96 10.47
N ASP A 58 15.39 2.26 11.49
CA ASP A 58 15.07 1.30 12.57
C ASP A 58 14.39 0.03 12.04
N ARG A 59 13.70 0.15 10.89
CA ARG A 59 12.97 -0.96 10.25
C ARG A 59 13.66 -1.50 9.00
N ILE A 60 14.99 -1.40 8.95
CA ILE A 60 15.78 -2.04 7.90
C ILE A 60 15.61 -3.57 7.96
N ARG A 61 15.64 -4.22 6.81
CA ARG A 61 15.77 -5.67 6.68
C ARG A 61 17.21 -6.05 6.37
N PRO A 62 18.02 -6.35 7.39
CA PRO A 62 19.48 -6.52 7.21
C PRO A 62 19.84 -7.65 6.25
N GLU A 63 19.00 -8.68 6.16
CA GLU A 63 19.16 -9.82 5.26
C GLU A 63 19.04 -9.46 3.78
N THR A 64 18.46 -8.30 3.48
CA THR A 64 18.30 -7.79 2.10
C THR A 64 19.41 -6.85 1.68
N PHE A 65 20.37 -6.59 2.58
CA PHE A 65 21.45 -5.64 2.32
C PHE A 65 22.42 -6.18 1.27
N TRP A 66 22.63 -5.39 0.24
CA TRP A 66 23.56 -5.65 -0.82
C TRP A 66 24.52 -4.48 -0.99
N LEU A 67 25.80 -4.78 -1.27
CA LEU A 67 26.87 -3.81 -1.45
C LEU A 67 27.58 -4.08 -2.76
N ALA A 68 27.84 -3.03 -3.54
CA ALA A 68 28.72 -3.06 -4.69
C ALA A 68 29.69 -1.88 -4.71
N GLY A 69 30.82 -2.09 -5.35
CA GLY A 69 31.86 -1.11 -5.60
C GLY A 69 32.99 -1.76 -6.41
N ASP A 70 33.75 -0.96 -7.14
CA ASP A 70 34.85 -1.47 -7.95
C ASP A 70 35.97 -2.06 -7.07
N GLY A 71 36.26 -3.37 -7.28
CA GLY A 71 37.28 -4.08 -6.50
C GLY A 71 36.88 -4.29 -5.02
N ILE A 72 35.57 -4.25 -4.72
CA ILE A 72 35.04 -4.49 -3.38
C ILE A 72 34.32 -5.84 -3.35
N GLU A 73 34.66 -6.66 -2.35
CA GLU A 73 34.01 -7.93 -2.06
C GLU A 73 33.42 -7.89 -0.65
N LEU A 74 32.10 -8.11 -0.54
CA LEU A 74 31.41 -8.29 0.75
C LEU A 74 31.65 -9.73 1.23
N LEU A 75 32.33 -9.88 2.37
CA LEU A 75 32.64 -11.18 2.97
C LEU A 75 31.61 -11.62 4.00
N GLY A 76 30.96 -10.68 4.65
CA GLY A 76 29.95 -10.92 5.66
C GLY A 76 29.33 -9.64 6.19
N SER A 77 28.20 -9.78 6.85
CA SER A 77 27.50 -8.67 7.51
C SER A 77 27.01 -9.07 8.89
N ARG A 78 26.98 -8.12 9.81
CA ARG A 78 26.46 -8.29 11.17
C ARG A 78 25.60 -7.06 11.50
N TYR A 79 24.33 -7.28 11.74
CA TYR A 79 23.41 -6.22 12.18
C TYR A 79 23.16 -6.35 13.68
N ARG A 80 23.09 -5.19 14.32
CA ARG A 80 22.66 -5.07 15.71
C ARG A 80 21.39 -4.27 15.76
N ASP A 81 20.32 -4.92 16.16
CA ASP A 81 19.00 -4.32 16.31
C ASP A 81 19.06 -3.14 17.31
N GLY A 82 18.26 -2.10 17.03
CA GLY A 82 18.11 -0.91 17.85
C GLY A 82 17.40 -1.16 19.18
N GLY A 83 17.88 -2.11 19.96
CA GLY A 83 17.43 -2.33 21.34
C GLY A 83 17.85 -1.19 22.29
N ASP A 84 17.45 -1.28 23.56
CA ASP A 84 17.86 -0.33 24.59
C ASP A 84 19.40 -0.15 24.60
N ASP A 85 19.88 0.90 23.95
CA ASP A 85 21.31 1.26 23.85
C ASP A 85 21.99 1.21 25.20
N ARG A 86 21.28 1.58 26.23
CA ARG A 86 21.78 1.57 27.60
C ARG A 86 22.08 0.16 28.10
N ALA A 87 21.17 -0.80 27.88
CA ALA A 87 21.38 -2.18 28.31
C ALA A 87 22.56 -2.82 27.60
N ALA A 88 22.67 -2.57 26.31
CA ALA A 88 23.75 -3.08 25.47
C ALA A 88 25.10 -2.46 25.81
N MET A 89 25.16 -1.12 26.05
CA MET A 89 26.35 -0.45 26.56
C MET A 89 26.80 -0.98 27.92
N LEU A 90 25.87 -1.17 28.85
CA LEU A 90 26.16 -1.73 30.14
C LEU A 90 26.65 -3.18 30.07
N ALA A 91 26.07 -3.98 29.19
CA ALA A 91 26.52 -5.36 28.98
C ALA A 91 27.97 -5.43 28.47
N ALA A 92 28.37 -4.51 27.61
CA ALA A 92 29.79 -4.40 27.12
C ALA A 92 30.79 -3.99 28.21
N LEU A 93 30.31 -3.40 29.29
CA LEU A 93 31.11 -2.95 30.41
C LEU A 93 31.19 -3.94 31.58
N VAL A 94 30.49 -5.04 31.51
CA VAL A 94 30.54 -6.07 32.57
C VAL A 94 31.96 -6.59 32.73
N GLY A 95 32.45 -6.57 34.00
CA GLY A 95 33.83 -6.90 34.36
C GLY A 95 34.82 -5.74 34.27
N GLN A 96 34.41 -4.55 33.76
CA GLN A 96 35.25 -3.38 33.65
C GLN A 96 35.03 -2.42 34.82
N THR A 97 36.03 -1.54 35.02
CA THR A 97 35.95 -0.44 36.02
C THR A 97 35.11 0.69 35.44
N VAL A 98 34.12 1.12 36.20
CA VAL A 98 33.18 2.20 35.87
C VAL A 98 33.21 3.28 36.96
N THR A 99 32.83 4.48 36.63
CA THR A 99 32.72 5.58 37.60
C THR A 99 31.27 5.70 38.08
N LEU A 100 31.10 5.71 39.39
CA LEU A 100 29.83 6.09 40.02
C LEU A 100 29.89 7.56 40.40
N ARG A 101 28.81 8.29 40.15
CA ARG A 101 28.64 9.70 40.44
C ARG A 101 27.41 9.95 41.31
N ARG A 102 27.56 10.81 42.32
CA ARG A 102 26.46 11.26 43.19
C ARG A 102 26.63 12.77 43.45
N ALA A 103 25.52 13.51 43.40
CA ALA A 103 25.51 14.92 43.78
C ALA A 103 25.85 15.07 45.27
N ASP A 104 26.73 16.05 45.64
CA ASP A 104 27.15 16.29 47.01
C ASP A 104 26.22 17.24 47.78
N GLY A 105 25.16 17.77 47.13
CA GLY A 105 24.20 18.71 47.71
C GLY A 105 24.66 20.18 47.73
N SER A 106 25.91 20.46 47.35
CA SER A 106 26.49 21.83 47.26
C SER A 106 26.71 22.31 45.81
N GLY A 107 26.24 21.52 44.84
CA GLY A 107 26.41 21.77 43.41
C GLY A 107 27.62 21.06 42.80
N GLY A 108 28.33 20.25 43.56
CA GLY A 108 29.42 19.38 43.14
C GLY A 108 29.00 17.93 43.02
N ASP A 109 29.90 17.10 42.49
CA ASP A 109 29.75 15.66 42.39
C ASP A 109 30.81 14.91 43.19
N VAL A 110 30.39 13.88 43.90
CA VAL A 110 31.30 12.88 44.50
C VAL A 110 31.37 11.70 43.53
N THR A 111 32.58 11.26 43.20
CA THR A 111 32.83 10.11 42.33
C THR A 111 33.49 8.96 43.07
N ARG A 112 33.24 7.74 42.65
CA ARG A 112 33.86 6.50 43.12
C ARG A 112 34.12 5.58 41.93
N GLU A 113 35.20 4.82 41.99
CA GLU A 113 35.43 3.70 41.06
C GLU A 113 34.70 2.46 41.56
N ALA A 114 34.15 1.68 40.62
CA ALA A 114 33.48 0.44 40.88
C ALA A 114 33.70 -0.53 39.71
N THR A 115 33.60 -1.83 39.96
CA THR A 115 33.57 -2.81 38.88
C THR A 115 32.12 -3.19 38.58
N LEU A 116 31.67 -3.10 37.33
CA LEU A 116 30.33 -3.55 36.89
C LEU A 116 30.31 -5.08 36.88
N LEU A 117 29.47 -5.69 37.72
CA LEU A 117 29.33 -7.15 37.82
C LEU A 117 28.22 -7.73 36.95
N SER A 118 27.12 -7.00 36.80
CA SER A 118 25.97 -7.41 35.98
C SER A 118 25.27 -6.17 35.45
N ALA A 119 24.76 -6.30 34.24
CA ALA A 119 23.94 -5.30 33.57
C ALA A 119 22.49 -5.78 33.36
N ASP A 120 22.16 -6.99 33.78
CA ASP A 120 20.84 -7.56 33.59
C ASP A 120 19.82 -6.94 34.58
N GLY A 121 18.84 -6.23 34.06
CA GLY A 121 17.85 -5.51 34.85
C GLY A 121 18.47 -4.35 35.65
N VAL A 122 18.56 -4.50 36.97
CA VAL A 122 19.18 -3.51 37.86
C VAL A 122 20.70 -3.72 37.87
N PRO A 123 21.51 -2.76 37.43
CA PRO A 123 22.99 -2.92 37.42
C PRO A 123 23.54 -3.22 38.79
N MET A 124 24.47 -4.17 38.86
CA MET A 124 25.15 -4.58 40.08
C MET A 124 26.64 -4.24 39.97
N VAL A 125 27.17 -3.55 40.96
CA VAL A 125 28.56 -3.09 40.99
C VAL A 125 29.27 -3.59 42.25
N ARG A 126 30.61 -3.73 42.15
CA ARG A 126 31.50 -3.92 43.31
C ARG A 126 32.22 -2.65 43.59
N VAL A 127 32.03 -2.12 44.78
CA VAL A 127 32.77 -0.95 45.31
C VAL A 127 33.59 -1.46 46.51
N ASP A 128 34.91 -1.38 46.40
CA ASP A 128 35.81 -2.03 47.34
C ASP A 128 35.50 -3.53 47.48
N ASP A 129 35.18 -4.03 48.71
CA ASP A 129 34.80 -5.40 48.97
C ASP A 129 33.25 -5.65 49.06
N ARG A 130 32.46 -4.63 48.65
CA ARG A 130 30.98 -4.72 48.78
C ARG A 130 30.34 -4.74 47.40
N VAL A 131 29.26 -5.53 47.33
CA VAL A 131 28.39 -5.56 46.14
C VAL A 131 27.17 -4.69 46.42
N GLU A 132 26.91 -3.75 45.51
CA GLU A 132 25.80 -2.78 45.60
C GLU A 132 24.92 -2.86 44.32
N TRP A 133 23.64 -2.63 44.50
CA TRP A 133 22.68 -2.52 43.39
C TRP A 133 22.44 -1.05 43.09
N LEU A 134 22.41 -0.71 41.78
CA LEU A 134 22.12 0.65 41.33
C LEU A 134 20.65 0.76 40.92
N ASP A 135 19.73 0.53 41.87
CA ASP A 135 18.30 0.68 41.67
C ASP A 135 17.86 2.16 41.61
N ALA A 136 16.56 2.39 41.47
CA ALA A 136 16.00 3.74 41.37
C ALA A 136 16.18 4.57 42.65
N GLU A 137 16.34 3.92 43.80
CA GLU A 137 16.53 4.55 45.12
C GLU A 137 18.00 4.80 45.41
N SER A 138 18.92 4.20 44.66
CA SER A 138 20.36 4.43 44.83
C SER A 138 20.69 5.91 44.54
N PRO A 139 21.42 6.59 45.42
CA PRO A 139 21.90 7.94 45.16
C PRO A 139 23.01 7.99 44.09
N TRP A 140 23.58 6.86 43.76
CA TRP A 140 24.65 6.72 42.79
C TRP A 140 24.10 6.51 41.38
N ARG A 141 24.74 7.20 40.42
CA ARG A 141 24.49 7.02 38.98
C ARG A 141 25.75 6.55 38.31
N LEU A 142 25.65 5.63 37.38
CA LEU A 142 26.75 5.19 36.54
C LEU A 142 27.12 6.32 35.58
N ALA A 143 28.40 6.71 35.57
CA ALA A 143 28.96 7.70 34.65
C ALA A 143 30.01 7.01 33.77
N LEU A 144 29.95 7.22 32.47
CA LEU A 144 30.92 6.72 31.51
C LEU A 144 31.76 7.88 31.02
N SER A 145 33.07 7.72 30.98
CA SER A 145 34.00 8.69 30.39
C SER A 145 34.02 8.67 28.87
N SER A 146 33.66 7.52 28.27
CA SER A 146 33.52 7.32 26.82
C SER A 146 32.59 6.18 26.55
N VAL A 147 32.02 6.14 25.34
CA VAL A 147 31.31 4.97 24.84
C VAL A 147 32.36 3.89 24.50
N PRO A 148 32.20 2.64 24.95
CA PRO A 148 33.16 1.59 24.62
C PRO A 148 33.24 1.38 23.10
N ASP A 149 34.42 1.27 22.52
CA ASP A 149 34.65 1.01 21.10
C ASP A 149 34.05 -0.34 20.64
N THR A 150 33.80 -1.25 21.59
CA THR A 150 33.16 -2.53 21.36
C THR A 150 31.63 -2.47 21.32
N ALA A 151 31.05 -1.38 21.79
CA ALA A 151 29.60 -1.17 21.72
C ALA A 151 29.23 -0.65 20.34
N LEU A 152 28.65 -1.53 19.50
CA LEU A 152 28.02 -1.08 18.27
C LEU A 152 26.85 -0.17 18.64
N PRO A 153 26.70 0.98 17.97
CA PRO A 153 25.50 1.76 18.08
C PRO A 153 24.29 0.87 17.74
N ALA A 154 23.18 1.11 18.37
CA ALA A 154 21.92 0.48 17.99
C ALA A 154 21.58 0.85 16.55
N GLY A 155 21.00 -0.09 15.80
CA GLY A 155 20.70 0.12 14.37
C GLY A 155 21.94 0.19 13.48
N ALA A 156 23.11 -0.32 13.92
CA ALA A 156 24.32 -0.34 13.11
C ALA A 156 24.51 -1.67 12.37
N LEU A 157 24.94 -1.57 11.12
CA LEU A 157 25.36 -2.70 10.27
C LEU A 157 26.87 -2.70 10.12
N GLN A 158 27.52 -3.78 10.55
CA GLN A 158 28.93 -4.04 10.28
C GLN A 158 29.07 -4.89 9.05
N LEU A 159 29.96 -4.46 8.15
CA LEU A 159 30.27 -5.13 6.91
C LEU A 159 31.74 -5.55 6.92
N ASP A 160 32.00 -6.83 6.85
CA ASP A 160 33.36 -7.34 6.63
C ASP A 160 33.59 -7.36 5.12
N ILE A 161 34.52 -6.52 4.65
CA ILE A 161 34.81 -6.35 3.23
C ILE A 161 36.28 -6.61 2.92
N ARG A 162 36.54 -6.86 1.63
CA ARG A 162 37.89 -6.79 1.06
C ARG A 162 37.90 -5.74 -0.05
N ALA A 163 38.83 -4.79 0.03
CA ALA A 163 39.05 -3.80 -1.02
C ALA A 163 40.42 -4.03 -1.72
N ASP A 164 40.43 -3.90 -3.05
CA ASP A 164 41.64 -4.08 -3.86
C ASP A 164 42.54 -2.85 -3.81
N GLN A 165 42.03 -1.69 -3.44
CA GLN A 165 42.74 -0.41 -3.41
C GLN A 165 42.40 0.39 -2.15
N SER A 166 43.32 1.27 -1.73
CA SER A 166 43.03 2.27 -0.69
C SER A 166 42.55 3.58 -1.31
N GLY A 167 41.71 4.33 -0.59
CA GLY A 167 41.22 5.64 -0.99
C GLY A 167 39.70 5.79 -0.77
N ARG A 168 39.16 6.95 -1.13
CA ARG A 168 37.71 7.14 -1.14
C ARG A 168 37.15 6.47 -2.40
N GLN A 169 36.15 5.63 -2.19
CA GLN A 169 35.51 4.87 -3.26
C GLN A 169 33.98 4.98 -3.11
N PRO A 170 33.24 5.15 -4.20
CA PRO A 170 31.81 5.09 -4.18
C PRO A 170 31.35 3.66 -3.91
N LEU A 171 30.52 3.48 -2.89
CA LEU A 171 29.88 2.23 -2.54
C LEU A 171 28.38 2.36 -2.78
N GLU A 172 27.85 1.52 -3.63
CA GLU A 172 26.40 1.40 -3.88
C GLU A 172 25.81 0.42 -2.86
N MET A 173 24.80 0.86 -2.17
CA MET A 173 24.07 0.09 -1.17
C MET A 173 22.63 -0.05 -1.59
N LEU A 174 22.10 -1.28 -1.51
CA LEU A 174 20.71 -1.58 -1.77
C LEU A 174 20.15 -2.39 -0.61
N TYR A 175 19.00 -1.96 -0.05
CA TYR A 175 18.37 -2.67 1.06
C TYR A 175 16.87 -2.36 1.13
N GLN A 176 16.11 -3.23 1.79
CA GLN A 176 14.70 -3.03 2.03
C GLN A 176 14.43 -2.47 3.42
N VAL A 177 13.39 -1.63 3.50
CA VAL A 177 12.92 -1.02 4.75
C VAL A 177 11.42 -1.22 4.86
N ASP A 178 10.95 -1.65 6.03
CA ASP A 178 9.53 -1.70 6.35
C ASP A 178 9.04 -0.36 6.91
N GLY A 179 7.72 -0.20 7.00
CA GLY A 179 7.12 1.01 7.56
C GLY A 179 6.93 2.15 6.56
N MET A 180 7.32 1.99 5.31
CA MET A 180 6.99 2.92 4.24
C MET A 180 5.92 2.33 3.32
N SER A 181 4.94 3.13 2.96
CA SER A 181 3.86 2.71 2.05
C SER A 181 3.33 3.89 1.26
N TRP A 182 2.63 3.59 0.18
CA TRP A 182 1.85 4.57 -0.53
C TRP A 182 0.50 4.00 -0.97
N ARG A 183 -0.48 4.86 -1.19
CA ARG A 183 -1.79 4.53 -1.73
C ARG A 183 -2.30 5.64 -2.62
N THR A 184 -3.21 5.30 -3.52
CA THR A 184 -3.85 6.28 -4.38
C THR A 184 -5.17 6.72 -3.78
N GLU A 185 -5.38 8.03 -3.72
CA GLU A 185 -6.63 8.67 -3.35
C GLU A 185 -7.13 9.50 -4.53
N TYR A 186 -8.29 9.14 -5.04
CA TYR A 186 -8.95 9.86 -6.12
C TYR A 186 -10.04 10.75 -5.56
N VAL A 187 -10.08 11.97 -6.07
CA VAL A 187 -11.16 12.92 -5.80
C VAL A 187 -11.87 13.19 -7.11
N ALA A 188 -13.16 12.93 -7.13
CA ALA A 188 -13.99 13.08 -8.30
C ALA A 188 -15.19 13.99 -8.01
N SER A 189 -15.56 14.82 -8.98
CA SER A 189 -16.77 15.62 -8.98
C SER A 189 -17.68 15.16 -10.12
N LEU A 190 -18.91 14.78 -9.78
CA LEU A 190 -19.93 14.33 -10.75
C LEU A 190 -20.86 15.52 -11.03
N ASP A 191 -21.07 15.82 -12.32
CA ASP A 191 -21.97 16.87 -12.74
C ASP A 191 -23.44 16.56 -12.39
N GLU A 192 -24.32 17.56 -12.43
CA GLU A 192 -25.74 17.42 -12.05
C GLU A 192 -26.47 16.37 -12.90
N ASN A 193 -26.13 16.25 -14.18
CA ASN A 193 -26.73 15.28 -15.10
C ASN A 193 -26.14 13.86 -14.93
N ALA A 194 -25.02 13.77 -14.22
CA ALA A 194 -24.22 12.55 -14.05
C ALA A 194 -23.76 11.93 -15.39
N GLU A 195 -23.37 12.78 -16.32
CA GLU A 195 -22.81 12.43 -17.61
C GLU A 195 -21.28 12.65 -17.67
N GLN A 196 -20.74 13.51 -16.77
CA GLN A 196 -19.34 13.84 -16.72
C GLN A 196 -18.79 13.72 -15.29
N LEU A 197 -17.62 13.12 -15.19
CA LEU A 197 -16.85 13.01 -13.96
C LEU A 197 -15.53 13.78 -14.13
N THR A 198 -15.30 14.77 -13.28
CA THR A 198 -14.00 15.45 -13.19
C THR A 198 -13.18 14.73 -12.12
N LEU A 199 -12.06 14.11 -12.50
CA LEU A 199 -11.25 13.23 -11.65
C LEU A 199 -9.81 13.75 -11.53
N ARG A 200 -9.26 13.72 -10.32
CA ARG A 200 -7.82 13.89 -10.04
C ARG A 200 -7.34 12.80 -9.09
N ALA A 201 -6.06 12.47 -9.14
CA ALA A 201 -5.46 11.49 -8.25
C ALA A 201 -4.27 12.06 -7.48
N GLN A 202 -4.13 11.63 -6.23
CA GLN A 202 -3.00 11.92 -5.36
C GLN A 202 -2.40 10.60 -4.86
N ALA A 203 -1.08 10.54 -4.79
CA ALA A 203 -0.39 9.50 -4.06
C ALA A 203 -0.18 9.99 -2.62
N VAL A 204 -0.69 9.23 -1.67
CA VAL A 204 -0.51 9.47 -0.24
C VAL A 204 0.58 8.55 0.27
N ILE A 205 1.70 9.13 0.64
CA ILE A 205 2.91 8.46 1.08
C ILE A 205 2.99 8.54 2.59
N SER A 206 3.32 7.43 3.26
CA SER A 206 3.51 7.37 4.71
C SER A 206 4.92 6.87 5.01
N ASN A 207 5.64 7.60 5.87
CA ASN A 207 6.93 7.20 6.39
C ASN A 207 6.82 6.88 7.88
N ASN A 208 7.04 5.63 8.25
CA ASN A 208 7.16 5.14 9.62
C ASN A 208 8.37 4.19 9.72
N ALA A 209 9.46 4.53 9.02
CA ALA A 209 10.66 3.70 8.93
C ALA A 209 11.62 3.89 10.11
N GLY A 210 11.33 4.85 11.02
CA GLY A 210 12.21 5.24 12.13
C GLY A 210 13.36 6.15 11.68
N THR A 211 13.24 6.81 10.51
CA THR A 211 14.23 7.75 10.01
C THR A 211 13.62 8.80 9.08
N ASP A 212 14.27 9.97 9.02
CA ASP A 212 13.95 11.01 8.04
C ASP A 212 14.64 10.71 6.70
N TRP A 213 13.91 10.85 5.61
CA TRP A 213 14.47 10.83 4.27
C TRP A 213 14.58 12.26 3.76
N ARG A 214 15.80 12.70 3.46
CA ARG A 214 16.05 14.11 3.07
C ARG A 214 16.47 14.17 1.61
N GLN A 215 15.77 15.00 0.83
CA GLN A 215 16.06 15.19 -0.60
C GLN A 215 16.18 13.86 -1.36
N ALA A 216 15.29 12.89 -1.05
CA ALA A 216 15.32 11.59 -1.67
C ALA A 216 14.56 11.61 -3.01
N GLN A 217 15.13 10.96 -4.02
CA GLN A 217 14.41 10.66 -5.26
C GLN A 217 13.37 9.58 -4.98
N LEU A 218 12.15 9.80 -5.43
CA LEU A 218 11.04 8.93 -5.09
C LEU A 218 10.39 8.33 -6.32
N ALA A 219 10.29 7.01 -6.35
CA ALA A 219 9.52 6.23 -7.30
C ALA A 219 8.44 5.42 -6.59
N LEU A 220 7.23 5.40 -7.15
CA LEU A 220 6.07 4.66 -6.65
C LEU A 220 5.76 3.52 -7.60
N ILE A 221 5.66 2.30 -7.10
CA ILE A 221 5.33 1.11 -7.90
C ILE A 221 3.89 0.71 -7.64
N ALA A 222 3.07 0.73 -8.70
CA ALA A 222 1.73 0.18 -8.72
C ALA A 222 1.73 -1.23 -9.30
N GLY A 223 1.02 -2.12 -8.66
CA GLY A 223 0.93 -3.54 -9.01
C GLY A 223 1.27 -4.46 -7.84
N ASP A 224 0.88 -5.73 -7.97
CA ASP A 224 1.08 -6.73 -6.93
C ASP A 224 2.44 -7.42 -7.09
N VAL A 225 3.45 -6.92 -6.39
CA VAL A 225 4.76 -7.56 -6.34
C VAL A 225 4.68 -8.81 -5.47
N ALA A 226 4.95 -10.00 -6.04
CA ALA A 226 4.98 -11.25 -5.29
C ALA A 226 6.09 -11.23 -4.23
N ARG A 227 5.71 -11.40 -2.96
CA ARG A 227 6.62 -11.50 -1.82
C ARG A 227 6.42 -12.83 -1.12
N GLN A 228 7.47 -13.39 -0.54
CA GLN A 228 7.32 -14.56 0.32
C GLN A 228 6.43 -14.20 1.52
N GLY A 229 5.22 -14.81 1.58
CA GLY A 229 4.21 -14.57 2.62
C GLY A 229 2.86 -14.02 2.15
N GLY A 230 2.72 -13.61 0.89
CA GLY A 230 1.47 -13.16 0.27
C GLY A 230 1.03 -14.06 -0.89
N GLN A 231 -0.26 -14.40 -0.99
CA GLN A 231 -0.78 -15.18 -2.12
C GLN A 231 -0.95 -14.29 -3.37
N PRO A 232 -0.44 -14.69 -4.54
CA PRO A 232 -0.63 -13.96 -5.78
C PRO A 232 -2.00 -14.25 -6.39
N LYS A 233 -2.74 -13.21 -6.77
CA LYS A 233 -3.81 -13.31 -7.76
C LYS A 233 -3.32 -12.74 -9.08
N ALA A 234 -3.09 -13.60 -10.06
CA ALA A 234 -2.66 -13.22 -11.39
C ALA A 234 -3.85 -12.84 -12.29
N MET A 235 -3.73 -11.72 -13.02
CA MET A 235 -4.40 -11.49 -14.30
C MET A 235 -3.46 -10.72 -15.22
N MET A 236 -3.23 -11.29 -16.42
CA MET A 236 -2.48 -10.68 -17.52
C MET A 236 -3.39 -9.84 -18.39
N MET A 237 -2.98 -8.64 -18.79
CA MET A 237 -3.32 -8.02 -20.09
C MET A 237 -2.26 -6.98 -20.51
N ARG A 238 -2.09 -6.83 -21.82
CA ARG A 238 -1.06 -6.08 -22.53
C ARG A 238 -1.62 -4.74 -23.01
N SER A 239 -0.87 -3.62 -22.89
CA SER A 239 -1.20 -2.39 -23.65
C SER A 239 0.04 -1.54 -23.94
N GLU A 240 -0.04 -0.76 -25.03
CA GLU A 240 1.00 0.13 -25.61
C GLU A 240 0.80 1.57 -25.13
N ALA A 241 1.88 2.37 -25.17
CA ALA A 241 2.04 3.68 -24.55
C ALA A 241 1.45 4.86 -25.35
N ALA A 242 1.07 5.93 -24.66
CA ALA A 242 0.85 7.26 -25.20
C ALA A 242 1.09 8.39 -24.17
N SER A 243 1.39 9.58 -24.67
CA SER A 243 2.15 10.70 -24.13
C SER A 243 1.43 11.70 -23.22
N ALA A 244 2.22 12.24 -22.35
CA ALA A 244 2.35 13.41 -21.48
C ALA A 244 1.25 14.49 -21.36
N ALA A 245 0.88 14.72 -20.07
CA ALA A 245 0.41 16.00 -19.53
C ALA A 245 0.96 16.15 -18.10
N ASP A 246 1.10 17.38 -17.58
CA ASP A 246 1.70 17.71 -16.28
C ASP A 246 1.15 16.87 -15.12
N GLY A 247 1.94 15.92 -14.65
CA GLY A 247 1.66 14.97 -13.57
C GLY A 247 2.72 13.89 -13.59
N MET A 248 2.72 12.99 -12.59
CA MET A 248 3.62 11.84 -12.66
C MET A 248 3.25 10.97 -13.84
N GLN A 249 4.24 10.63 -14.68
CA GLN A 249 4.05 9.73 -15.80
C GLN A 249 4.25 8.29 -15.34
N ALA A 250 3.38 7.41 -15.83
CA ALA A 250 3.54 5.98 -15.61
C ALA A 250 4.48 5.41 -16.65
N GLU A 251 5.60 4.85 -16.21
CA GLU A 251 6.49 4.05 -17.02
C GLU A 251 6.27 2.57 -16.75
N GLN A 252 6.20 1.76 -17.81
CA GLN A 252 6.11 0.32 -17.64
C GLN A 252 7.47 -0.24 -17.20
N ALA A 253 7.53 -0.74 -15.97
CA ALA A 253 8.71 -1.40 -15.39
C ALA A 253 8.41 -2.90 -15.21
N ALA A 254 8.82 -3.73 -16.17
CA ALA A 254 8.43 -5.14 -16.28
C ALA A 254 6.89 -5.30 -16.37
N ASP A 255 6.25 -5.98 -15.40
CA ASP A 255 4.80 -6.18 -15.32
C ASP A 255 4.11 -5.16 -14.38
N TYR A 256 4.81 -4.08 -13.99
CA TYR A 256 4.36 -3.05 -13.06
C TYR A 256 4.40 -1.69 -13.72
N TYR A 257 3.76 -0.71 -13.07
CA TYR A 257 3.85 0.69 -13.45
C TYR A 257 4.60 1.48 -12.39
N ARG A 258 5.59 2.24 -12.85
CA ARG A 258 6.44 3.11 -12.04
C ARG A 258 6.03 4.56 -12.28
N TYR A 259 5.82 5.29 -11.20
CA TYR A 259 5.53 6.72 -11.19
C TYR A 259 6.68 7.43 -10.48
N GLU A 260 7.43 8.25 -11.18
CA GLU A 260 8.54 9.02 -10.62
C GLU A 260 8.10 10.42 -10.24
N LEU A 261 8.63 10.94 -9.14
CA LEU A 261 8.52 12.35 -8.80
C LEU A 261 9.68 13.11 -9.45
N ASP A 262 9.36 14.18 -10.18
CA ASP A 262 10.37 15.01 -10.84
C ASP A 262 11.30 15.76 -9.88
N GLN A 263 10.84 15.96 -8.64
CA GLN A 263 11.58 16.69 -7.62
C GLN A 263 11.88 15.79 -6.41
N PRO A 264 13.12 15.87 -5.87
CA PRO A 264 13.44 15.19 -4.63
C PRO A 264 12.53 15.63 -3.49
N VAL A 265 12.17 14.69 -2.62
CA VAL A 265 11.28 14.94 -1.49
C VAL A 265 11.98 14.74 -0.16
N THR A 266 11.54 15.49 0.84
CA THR A 266 11.90 15.25 2.25
C THR A 266 10.69 14.69 2.94
N LEU A 267 10.83 13.53 3.61
CA LEU A 267 9.80 12.84 4.36
C LEU A 267 10.30 12.60 5.78
N ALA A 268 9.76 13.31 6.76
CA ALA A 268 10.09 13.07 8.16
C ALA A 268 9.52 11.74 8.66
N ASP A 269 10.12 11.15 9.69
CA ASP A 269 9.53 9.97 10.34
C ASP A 269 8.18 10.32 10.97
N GLY A 270 7.19 9.42 10.83
CA GLY A 270 5.81 9.66 11.23
C GLY A 270 5.02 10.58 10.28
N GLU A 271 5.61 11.09 9.19
CA GLU A 271 4.93 11.97 8.24
C GLU A 271 4.06 11.20 7.25
N GLN A 272 2.88 11.79 6.93
CA GLN A 272 2.09 11.43 5.78
C GLN A 272 2.07 12.61 4.80
N ARG A 273 2.46 12.37 3.55
CA ARG A 273 2.56 13.38 2.50
C ARG A 273 1.73 13.01 1.29
N SER A 274 0.95 13.96 0.78
CA SER A 274 0.21 13.81 -0.48
C SER A 274 0.95 14.53 -1.60
N VAL A 275 1.10 13.85 -2.74
CA VAL A 275 1.69 14.39 -3.97
C VAL A 275 0.73 14.16 -5.13
N LEU A 276 0.72 15.08 -6.10
CA LEU A 276 -0.12 14.95 -7.28
C LEU A 276 0.35 13.77 -8.13
N LEU A 277 -0.52 12.78 -8.34
CA LEU A 277 -0.26 11.63 -9.20
C LEU A 277 -0.80 11.85 -10.61
N MET A 278 -2.06 12.31 -10.71
CA MET A 278 -2.72 12.62 -11.97
C MET A 278 -3.40 13.98 -11.85
N PRO A 279 -3.19 14.90 -12.81
CA PRO A 279 -3.90 16.18 -12.84
C PRO A 279 -5.39 15.95 -13.07
N GLU A 280 -6.17 17.00 -12.88
CA GLU A 280 -7.59 16.98 -13.11
C GLU A 280 -7.92 16.72 -14.58
N GLN A 281 -8.79 15.74 -14.82
CA GLN A 281 -9.27 15.37 -16.15
C GLN A 281 -10.77 15.10 -16.13
N ARG A 282 -11.42 15.34 -17.27
CA ARG A 282 -12.85 15.07 -17.47
C ARG A 282 -13.03 13.77 -18.22
N ILE A 283 -13.97 12.96 -17.75
CA ILE A 283 -14.29 11.65 -18.26
C ILE A 283 -15.79 11.58 -18.47
N GLU A 284 -16.24 11.06 -19.61
CA GLU A 284 -17.64 10.74 -19.83
C GLU A 284 -18.00 9.49 -19.01
N VAL A 285 -19.14 9.51 -18.36
CA VAL A 285 -19.62 8.42 -17.50
C VAL A 285 -21.06 8.07 -17.78
N GLU A 286 -21.42 6.81 -17.49
CA GLU A 286 -22.79 6.32 -17.53
C GLU A 286 -23.28 6.06 -16.11
N ARG A 287 -24.41 6.67 -15.72
CA ARG A 287 -25.10 6.39 -14.46
C ARG A 287 -26.17 5.34 -14.68
N GLU A 288 -26.14 4.28 -13.86
CA GLU A 288 -27.12 3.20 -13.87
C GLU A 288 -27.76 3.06 -12.48
N TYR A 289 -29.08 2.89 -12.45
CA TYR A 289 -29.82 2.43 -11.28
C TYR A 289 -29.99 0.94 -11.36
N ARG A 290 -29.49 0.19 -10.36
CA ARG A 290 -29.44 -1.26 -10.41
C ARG A 290 -30.06 -1.92 -9.19
N PHE A 291 -30.87 -2.94 -9.42
CA PHE A 291 -31.29 -3.91 -8.41
C PHE A 291 -30.56 -5.24 -8.68
N ASP A 292 -29.57 -5.59 -7.86
CA ASP A 292 -28.73 -6.77 -8.11
C ASP A 292 -28.59 -7.74 -6.92
N HIS A 293 -28.58 -7.30 -5.69
CA HIS A 293 -28.18 -8.13 -4.55
C HIS A 293 -29.13 -8.10 -3.34
N GLY A 294 -30.21 -7.35 -3.39
CA GLY A 294 -31.11 -7.18 -2.22
C GLY A 294 -32.05 -8.35 -1.93
N TRP A 295 -32.13 -9.33 -2.85
CA TRP A 295 -33.17 -10.37 -2.84
C TRP A 295 -32.72 -11.73 -2.30
N GLN A 296 -31.51 -11.86 -1.85
CA GLN A 296 -30.97 -13.16 -1.49
C GLN A 296 -31.42 -13.60 -0.10
N TYR A 297 -32.00 -14.80 -0.05
CA TYR A 297 -32.14 -15.64 1.14
C TYR A 297 -33.12 -15.23 2.25
N LEU A 298 -34.04 -14.30 2.04
CA LEU A 298 -35.14 -14.12 2.97
C LEU A 298 -36.34 -14.96 2.54
N ASP A 299 -36.82 -15.79 3.43
CA ASP A 299 -37.98 -16.67 3.26
C ASP A 299 -39.33 -15.88 3.17
N SER A 300 -39.26 -14.55 3.10
CA SER A 300 -40.42 -13.69 2.94
C SER A 300 -40.86 -13.64 1.48
N ASN A 301 -42.14 -13.90 1.22
CA ASN A 301 -42.72 -13.80 -0.11
C ASN A 301 -42.68 -12.37 -0.70
N ARG A 302 -42.37 -11.36 0.09
CA ARG A 302 -42.37 -9.95 -0.27
C ARG A 302 -41.13 -9.25 0.23
N GLN A 303 -40.38 -8.64 -0.68
CA GLN A 303 -39.10 -7.98 -0.37
C GLN A 303 -39.05 -6.59 -1.03
N ARG A 304 -38.64 -5.57 -0.27
CA ARG A 304 -38.45 -4.20 -0.76
C ARG A 304 -36.98 -3.81 -0.71
N ALA A 305 -36.52 -3.13 -1.75
CA ALA A 305 -35.14 -2.64 -1.86
C ALA A 305 -35.11 -1.27 -2.53
N HIS A 306 -34.02 -0.52 -2.29
CA HIS A 306 -33.65 0.69 -3.01
C HIS A 306 -32.66 0.34 -4.13
N ALA A 307 -32.76 1.02 -5.27
CA ALA A 307 -31.80 0.84 -6.37
C ALA A 307 -30.40 1.26 -5.95
N GLY A 308 -29.40 0.45 -6.26
CA GLY A 308 -27.99 0.82 -6.19
C GLY A 308 -27.65 1.86 -7.26
N ILE A 309 -26.86 2.86 -6.90
CA ILE A 309 -26.33 3.85 -7.85
C ILE A 309 -24.97 3.34 -8.33
N ARG A 310 -24.83 3.15 -9.65
CA ARG A 310 -23.60 2.77 -10.32
C ARG A 310 -23.17 3.89 -11.26
N VAL A 311 -21.87 4.14 -11.32
CA VAL A 311 -21.26 5.02 -12.32
C VAL A 311 -20.16 4.24 -13.01
N ALA A 312 -20.23 4.14 -14.31
CA ALA A 312 -19.30 3.38 -15.13
C ALA A 312 -18.60 4.29 -16.15
N PHE A 313 -17.33 4.02 -16.41
CA PHE A 313 -16.53 4.68 -17.44
C PHE A 313 -15.36 3.80 -17.85
N ASP A 314 -14.78 4.08 -19.01
CA ASP A 314 -13.50 3.48 -19.41
C ASP A 314 -12.33 4.38 -19.01
N ASN A 315 -11.19 3.79 -18.61
CA ASN A 315 -9.99 4.55 -18.31
C ASN A 315 -9.42 5.21 -19.58
N THR A 316 -9.86 6.42 -19.87
CA THR A 316 -9.39 7.24 -21.02
C THR A 316 -8.29 8.23 -20.66
N LEU A 317 -7.69 8.12 -19.46
CA LEU A 317 -6.72 9.08 -18.92
C LEU A 317 -5.34 9.03 -19.58
N GLY A 318 -5.12 8.14 -20.55
CA GLY A 318 -3.83 7.98 -21.22
C GLY A 318 -2.75 7.30 -20.39
N GLN A 319 -3.03 6.97 -19.13
CA GLN A 319 -2.15 6.23 -18.22
C GLN A 319 -2.96 5.28 -17.32
N PRO A 320 -2.35 4.22 -16.78
CA PRO A 320 -3.02 3.31 -15.86
C PRO A 320 -3.48 4.03 -14.61
N MET A 321 -4.56 3.53 -14.01
CA MET A 321 -5.05 3.97 -12.71
C MET A 321 -4.62 2.96 -11.64
N PRO A 322 -3.73 3.33 -10.69
CA PRO A 322 -3.38 2.45 -9.58
C PRO A 322 -4.58 2.13 -8.69
N ALA A 323 -4.53 0.97 -8.04
CA ALA A 323 -5.52 0.61 -7.04
C ALA A 323 -5.63 1.69 -5.96
N GLY A 324 -6.87 2.05 -5.59
CA GLY A 324 -7.10 3.13 -4.64
C GLY A 324 -8.58 3.36 -4.36
N THR A 325 -8.87 4.44 -3.62
CA THR A 325 -10.23 4.84 -3.26
C THR A 325 -10.63 6.07 -4.06
N ILE A 326 -11.79 6.01 -4.72
CA ILE A 326 -12.41 7.15 -5.40
C ILE A 326 -13.51 7.71 -4.50
N ARG A 327 -13.42 9.00 -4.13
CA ARG A 327 -14.47 9.75 -3.46
C ARG A 327 -15.17 10.63 -4.48
N VAL A 328 -16.46 10.41 -4.65
CA VAL A 328 -17.29 11.14 -5.60
C VAL A 328 -18.14 12.17 -4.88
N TYR A 329 -17.99 13.42 -5.28
CA TYR A 329 -18.76 14.55 -4.78
C TYR A 329 -19.72 15.06 -5.87
N GLY A 330 -20.84 15.63 -5.47
CA GLY A 330 -21.73 16.37 -6.38
C GLY A 330 -21.16 17.75 -6.70
N ASP A 331 -21.33 18.20 -7.94
CA ASP A 331 -20.86 19.52 -8.44
C ASP A 331 -21.81 20.68 -8.08
N GLY A 332 -22.66 20.50 -7.09
CA GLY A 332 -23.59 21.55 -6.63
C GLY A 332 -22.91 22.66 -5.82
N THR A 333 -23.64 23.73 -5.52
CA THR A 333 -23.17 24.87 -4.69
C THR A 333 -22.72 24.47 -3.29
N THR A 334 -23.22 23.34 -2.78
CA THR A 334 -22.79 22.75 -1.50
C THR A 334 -22.16 21.39 -1.78
N PRO A 335 -20.89 21.19 -1.40
CA PRO A 335 -20.22 19.89 -1.58
C PRO A 335 -21.01 18.78 -0.87
N LEU A 336 -21.43 17.77 -1.60
CA LEU A 336 -22.10 16.58 -1.10
C LEU A 336 -21.30 15.35 -1.48
N LEU A 337 -20.90 14.56 -0.51
CA LEU A 337 -20.31 13.24 -0.78
C LEU A 337 -21.42 12.31 -1.30
N ILE A 338 -21.34 11.92 -2.58
CA ILE A 338 -22.28 10.98 -3.20
C ILE A 338 -21.93 9.54 -2.81
N GLY A 339 -20.63 9.23 -2.74
CA GLY A 339 -20.17 7.91 -2.32
C GLY A 339 -18.66 7.71 -2.44
N GLU A 340 -18.20 6.58 -1.93
CA GLU A 340 -16.82 6.12 -2.01
C GLU A 340 -16.79 4.71 -2.59
N ALA A 341 -15.84 4.46 -3.50
CA ALA A 341 -15.64 3.15 -4.10
C ALA A 341 -14.15 2.83 -4.23
N GLY A 342 -13.78 1.58 -3.98
CA GLY A 342 -12.43 1.09 -4.25
C GLY A 342 -12.31 0.62 -5.69
N ILE A 343 -11.18 0.94 -6.34
CA ILE A 343 -10.82 0.39 -7.65
C ILE A 343 -9.55 -0.46 -7.55
N GLY A 344 -9.44 -1.46 -8.40
CA GLY A 344 -8.18 -2.20 -8.62
C GLY A 344 -7.25 -1.45 -9.58
N ASN A 345 -6.06 -2.02 -9.81
CA ASN A 345 -5.16 -1.54 -10.86
C ASN A 345 -5.85 -1.66 -12.21
N THR A 346 -6.08 -0.53 -12.86
CA THR A 346 -6.92 -0.42 -14.07
C THR A 346 -6.08 0.09 -15.24
N PRO A 347 -5.76 -0.76 -16.24
CA PRO A 347 -5.05 -0.36 -17.44
C PRO A 347 -5.81 0.70 -18.26
N VAL A 348 -5.10 1.38 -19.16
CA VAL A 348 -5.72 2.27 -20.15
C VAL A 348 -6.74 1.50 -20.99
N GLY A 349 -7.92 2.06 -21.20
CA GLY A 349 -9.04 1.47 -21.95
C GLY A 349 -9.82 0.40 -21.19
N ALA A 350 -9.46 0.08 -19.94
CA ALA A 350 -10.22 -0.89 -19.15
C ALA A 350 -11.41 -0.22 -18.45
N PRO A 351 -12.55 -0.97 -18.29
CA PRO A 351 -13.74 -0.44 -17.63
C PRO A 351 -13.56 -0.29 -16.12
N VAL A 352 -14.15 0.77 -15.58
CA VAL A 352 -14.29 1.07 -14.15
C VAL A 352 -15.78 1.14 -13.81
N GLU A 353 -16.21 0.45 -12.78
CA GLU A 353 -17.57 0.56 -12.24
C GLU A 353 -17.50 0.98 -10.76
N LEU A 354 -18.12 2.08 -10.41
CA LEU A 354 -18.19 2.63 -9.07
C LEU A 354 -19.57 2.36 -8.46
N ALA A 355 -19.61 1.71 -7.30
CA ALA A 355 -20.82 1.55 -6.51
C ALA A 355 -20.89 2.69 -5.48
N LEU A 356 -21.75 3.69 -5.72
CA LEU A 356 -21.75 4.93 -4.95
C LEU A 356 -22.77 4.99 -3.82
N GLY A 357 -23.70 4.04 -3.75
CA GLY A 357 -24.74 4.03 -2.71
C GLY A 357 -26.07 3.55 -3.23
N ARG A 358 -27.17 4.05 -2.64
CA ARG A 358 -28.55 3.68 -2.99
C ARG A 358 -29.40 4.92 -3.23
N ALA A 359 -30.20 4.87 -4.28
CA ALA A 359 -31.17 5.93 -4.58
C ALA A 359 -32.32 5.88 -3.58
N PHE A 360 -32.64 7.02 -2.96
CA PHE A 360 -33.74 7.12 -2.01
C PHE A 360 -35.12 6.99 -2.71
N ASP A 361 -35.23 7.59 -3.90
CA ASP A 361 -36.50 7.78 -4.63
C ASP A 361 -36.81 6.66 -5.63
N ILE A 362 -35.93 5.64 -5.77
CA ILE A 362 -36.13 4.52 -6.68
C ILE A 362 -36.15 3.24 -5.87
N THR A 363 -37.33 2.67 -5.74
CA THR A 363 -37.56 1.47 -4.94
C THR A 363 -38.17 0.36 -5.78
N ALA A 364 -37.97 -0.88 -5.38
CA ALA A 364 -38.68 -2.01 -5.98
C ALA A 364 -39.16 -2.95 -4.89
N GLU A 365 -40.32 -3.52 -5.14
CA GLU A 365 -40.88 -4.58 -4.34
C GLU A 365 -40.97 -5.84 -5.17
N ARG A 366 -40.36 -6.93 -4.73
CA ARG A 366 -40.37 -8.24 -5.35
C ARG A 366 -41.28 -9.18 -4.58
N THR A 367 -42.19 -9.83 -5.28
CA THR A 367 -43.10 -10.83 -4.74
C THR A 367 -43.00 -12.11 -5.53
N THR A 368 -42.99 -13.27 -4.86
CA THR A 368 -43.17 -14.58 -5.50
C THR A 368 -44.66 -14.85 -5.58
N THR A 369 -45.23 -14.88 -6.80
CA THR A 369 -46.67 -15.02 -7.06
C THR A 369 -47.10 -16.46 -7.18
N ASP A 370 -46.22 -17.34 -7.70
CA ASP A 370 -46.49 -18.76 -7.85
C ASP A 370 -45.22 -19.61 -7.66
N THR A 371 -45.38 -20.82 -7.14
CA THR A 371 -44.31 -21.80 -7.03
C THR A 371 -44.87 -23.19 -7.27
N GLN A 372 -44.40 -23.87 -8.32
CA GLN A 372 -44.81 -25.23 -8.68
C GLN A 372 -43.58 -26.16 -8.62
N ARG A 373 -43.81 -27.42 -8.26
CA ARG A 373 -42.82 -28.47 -8.32
C ARG A 373 -43.27 -29.56 -9.27
N ASP A 374 -42.41 -29.94 -10.20
CA ASP A 374 -42.61 -31.03 -11.15
C ASP A 374 -41.36 -31.94 -11.11
N GLY A 375 -41.45 -32.99 -10.30
CA GLY A 375 -40.34 -33.89 -10.05
C GLY A 375 -39.18 -33.19 -9.37
N GLN A 376 -38.02 -33.13 -10.04
CA GLN A 376 -36.81 -32.39 -9.58
C GLN A 376 -36.82 -30.93 -10.02
N ALA A 377 -37.68 -30.54 -10.95
CA ALA A 377 -37.78 -29.18 -11.43
C ALA A 377 -38.66 -28.31 -10.50
N ARG A 378 -38.32 -27.07 -10.37
CA ARG A 378 -39.08 -26.04 -9.64
C ARG A 378 -39.36 -24.87 -10.57
N GLU A 379 -40.64 -24.52 -10.74
CA GLU A 379 -41.06 -23.30 -11.44
C GLU A 379 -41.42 -22.23 -10.43
N ILE A 380 -40.92 -21.03 -10.67
CA ILE A 380 -41.18 -19.88 -9.81
C ILE A 380 -41.63 -18.74 -10.71
N GLU A 381 -42.74 -18.12 -10.32
CA GLU A 381 -43.22 -16.87 -10.92
C GLU A 381 -43.00 -15.72 -9.94
N ARG A 382 -42.46 -14.63 -10.47
CA ARG A 382 -42.16 -13.43 -9.69
C ARG A 382 -42.72 -12.18 -10.35
N GLU A 383 -43.11 -11.25 -9.51
CA GLU A 383 -43.50 -9.89 -9.87
C GLU A 383 -42.57 -8.92 -9.16
N LEU A 384 -42.03 -7.96 -9.91
CA LEU A 384 -41.31 -6.78 -9.37
C LEU A 384 -42.13 -5.54 -9.72
N VAL A 385 -42.45 -4.74 -8.74
CA VAL A 385 -43.05 -3.41 -8.93
C VAL A 385 -41.96 -2.41 -8.60
N ILE A 386 -41.50 -1.63 -9.59
CA ILE A 386 -40.46 -0.64 -9.47
C ILE A 386 -41.12 0.72 -9.46
N GLU A 387 -40.87 1.50 -8.40
CA GLU A 387 -41.42 2.83 -8.20
C GLU A 387 -40.32 3.89 -8.39
N ASN A 388 -40.63 4.94 -9.13
CA ASN A 388 -39.81 6.12 -9.31
C ASN A 388 -40.55 7.34 -8.76
N ALA A 389 -40.09 7.90 -7.63
CA ALA A 389 -40.66 9.11 -7.04
C ALA A 389 -40.03 10.41 -7.56
N ARG A 390 -39.13 10.34 -8.57
CA ARG A 390 -38.51 11.49 -9.20
C ARG A 390 -39.40 12.12 -10.25
N SER A 391 -39.19 13.41 -10.50
CA SER A 391 -39.87 14.20 -11.54
C SER A 391 -39.44 13.86 -12.98
N GLU A 392 -38.43 12.98 -13.15
CA GLU A 392 -37.88 12.58 -14.44
C GLU A 392 -37.97 11.05 -14.61
N PRO A 393 -38.17 10.54 -15.81
CA PRO A 393 -38.10 9.10 -16.08
C PRO A 393 -36.67 8.59 -15.85
N VAL A 394 -36.57 7.32 -15.45
CA VAL A 394 -35.27 6.67 -15.21
C VAL A 394 -35.24 5.30 -15.87
N THR A 395 -34.06 4.92 -16.38
CA THR A 395 -33.81 3.53 -16.78
C THR A 395 -33.22 2.78 -15.58
N VAL A 396 -33.82 1.63 -15.28
CA VAL A 396 -33.41 0.77 -14.18
C VAL A 396 -32.98 -0.59 -14.71
N ARG A 397 -31.81 -1.07 -14.29
CA ARG A 397 -31.33 -2.41 -14.58
C ARG A 397 -31.66 -3.34 -13.42
N VAL A 398 -32.45 -4.37 -13.68
CA VAL A 398 -32.77 -5.43 -12.73
C VAL A 398 -31.89 -6.65 -13.08
N VAL A 399 -31.09 -7.11 -12.14
CA VAL A 399 -30.24 -8.31 -12.28
C VAL A 399 -30.69 -9.35 -11.28
N GLU A 400 -31.22 -10.45 -11.74
CA GLU A 400 -31.72 -11.56 -10.92
C GLU A 400 -30.76 -12.74 -10.96
N SER A 401 -30.49 -13.27 -9.77
CA SER A 401 -29.73 -14.52 -9.62
C SER A 401 -30.57 -15.72 -9.99
N MET A 402 -30.04 -16.54 -10.87
CA MET A 402 -30.68 -17.76 -11.40
C MET A 402 -29.78 -18.97 -11.05
N PRO A 403 -29.85 -19.49 -9.81
CA PRO A 403 -28.99 -20.59 -9.40
C PRO A 403 -29.33 -21.91 -10.16
N GLY A 404 -28.29 -22.69 -10.48
CA GLY A 404 -28.44 -23.97 -11.15
C GLY A 404 -28.70 -23.89 -12.66
N ASP A 405 -29.28 -24.92 -13.21
CA ASP A 405 -29.72 -24.94 -14.61
C ASP A 405 -31.12 -24.32 -14.70
N TRP A 406 -31.25 -23.24 -15.44
CA TRP A 406 -32.49 -22.49 -15.52
C TRP A 406 -32.94 -22.20 -16.95
N THR A 407 -34.24 -22.10 -17.09
CA THR A 407 -34.86 -21.73 -18.34
C THR A 407 -35.96 -20.68 -18.08
N MET A 408 -35.90 -19.53 -18.77
CA MET A 408 -36.97 -18.55 -18.76
C MET A 408 -38.14 -19.08 -19.54
N LEU A 409 -39.31 -19.21 -18.89
CA LEU A 409 -40.52 -19.68 -19.50
C LEU A 409 -41.35 -18.54 -20.08
N SER A 410 -41.38 -17.40 -19.36
CA SER A 410 -42.04 -16.18 -19.82
C SER A 410 -41.46 -14.98 -19.09
N ALA A 411 -41.49 -13.83 -19.74
CA ALA A 411 -41.18 -12.52 -19.11
C ALA A 411 -41.99 -11.43 -19.79
N SER A 412 -42.41 -10.39 -19.03
CA SER A 412 -43.16 -9.24 -19.55
C SER A 412 -42.29 -8.24 -20.32
N ALA A 413 -40.96 -8.37 -20.24
CA ALA A 413 -40.00 -7.59 -20.98
C ALA A 413 -38.84 -8.49 -21.46
N ASP A 414 -38.13 -8.04 -22.47
CA ASP A 414 -36.98 -8.75 -23.01
C ASP A 414 -35.87 -8.82 -21.94
N HIS A 415 -35.23 -9.97 -21.85
CA HIS A 415 -34.14 -10.19 -20.91
C HIS A 415 -32.85 -10.57 -21.62
N GLU A 416 -31.75 -10.16 -20.98
CA GLU A 416 -30.38 -10.55 -21.34
C GLU A 416 -29.91 -11.69 -20.43
N LYS A 417 -29.33 -12.74 -20.99
CA LYS A 417 -28.59 -13.72 -20.21
C LYS A 417 -27.17 -13.19 -19.97
N VAL A 418 -26.92 -12.57 -18.79
CA VAL A 418 -25.63 -11.98 -18.44
C VAL A 418 -24.54 -13.05 -18.34
N ASP A 419 -24.87 -14.17 -17.70
CA ASP A 419 -23.99 -15.35 -17.59
C ASP A 419 -24.83 -16.62 -17.28
N ALA A 420 -24.14 -17.68 -16.88
CA ALA A 420 -24.81 -18.97 -16.57
C ALA A 420 -25.79 -18.86 -15.37
N GLN A 421 -25.62 -17.87 -14.49
CA GLN A 421 -26.38 -17.77 -13.25
C GLN A 421 -27.13 -16.44 -13.10
N ARG A 422 -27.15 -15.57 -14.11
CA ARG A 422 -27.81 -14.26 -14.03
C ARG A 422 -28.53 -13.88 -15.28
N ALA A 423 -29.78 -13.35 -15.10
CA ALA A 423 -30.55 -12.68 -16.11
C ALA A 423 -30.71 -11.19 -15.73
N ALA A 424 -30.77 -10.33 -16.74
CA ALA A 424 -30.97 -8.89 -16.54
C ALA A 424 -32.09 -8.36 -17.46
N TRP A 425 -32.73 -7.31 -16.97
CA TRP A 425 -33.73 -6.52 -17.70
C TRP A 425 -33.35 -5.05 -17.59
N SER A 426 -33.54 -4.31 -18.68
CA SER A 426 -33.45 -2.84 -18.68
C SER A 426 -34.89 -2.31 -18.84
N LEU A 427 -35.34 -1.54 -17.83
CA LEU A 427 -36.73 -1.10 -17.74
C LEU A 427 -36.78 0.41 -17.62
N GLU A 428 -37.60 1.05 -18.42
CA GLU A 428 -37.92 2.48 -18.25
C GLU A 428 -39.03 2.63 -17.20
N VAL A 429 -38.82 3.48 -16.21
CA VAL A 429 -39.77 3.79 -15.16
C VAL A 429 -40.14 5.28 -15.30
N PRO A 430 -41.40 5.59 -15.57
CA PRO A 430 -41.85 6.97 -15.82
C PRO A 430 -41.65 7.84 -14.58
N ALA A 431 -41.60 9.16 -14.80
CA ALA A 431 -41.60 10.14 -13.72
C ALA A 431 -42.81 9.97 -12.80
N GLU A 432 -42.60 10.02 -11.49
CA GLU A 432 -43.64 9.88 -10.45
C GLU A 432 -44.56 8.65 -10.70
N GLY A 433 -43.96 7.55 -11.20
CA GLY A 433 -44.72 6.39 -11.69
C GLY A 433 -44.09 5.06 -11.29
N GLU A 434 -44.72 4.00 -11.82
CA GLU A 434 -44.30 2.62 -11.58
C GLU A 434 -44.18 1.81 -12.90
N THR A 435 -43.31 0.81 -12.87
CA THR A 435 -43.20 -0.21 -13.94
C THR A 435 -43.19 -1.60 -13.32
N ARG A 436 -43.88 -2.53 -13.96
CA ARG A 436 -44.02 -3.93 -13.51
C ARG A 436 -43.23 -4.87 -14.40
N LEU A 437 -42.42 -5.70 -13.78
CA LEU A 437 -41.77 -6.83 -14.41
C LEU A 437 -42.34 -8.12 -13.83
N THR A 438 -42.91 -8.97 -14.68
CA THR A 438 -43.31 -10.34 -14.31
C THR A 438 -42.50 -11.34 -15.11
N TYR A 439 -42.02 -12.41 -14.45
CA TYR A 439 -41.35 -13.49 -15.15
C TYR A 439 -41.54 -14.82 -14.46
N ARG A 440 -41.52 -15.91 -15.27
CA ARG A 440 -41.59 -17.30 -14.81
C ARG A 440 -40.35 -18.04 -15.26
N VAL A 441 -39.65 -18.66 -14.31
CA VAL A 441 -38.43 -19.40 -14.55
C VAL A 441 -38.52 -20.81 -13.99
N ARG A 442 -37.97 -21.77 -14.75
CA ARG A 442 -37.84 -23.17 -14.34
C ARG A 442 -36.40 -23.44 -13.98
N TYR A 443 -36.19 -24.01 -12.80
CA TYR A 443 -34.89 -24.49 -12.29
C TYR A 443 -34.88 -26.03 -12.29
N ARG A 444 -33.72 -26.61 -12.61
CA ARG A 444 -33.47 -28.06 -12.57
C ARG A 444 -32.34 -28.40 -11.62
#